data_4e9daa3b098bf0766303ec15cc1cac06
#
_entry.id   4e9daa3b098bf0766303ec15cc1cac06
#
_cell.length_a   1.000
_cell.length_b   1.000
_cell.length_c   1.000
_cell.angle_alpha   90.00
_cell.angle_beta   90.00
_cell.angle_gamma   90.00
#
_symmetry.space_group_name_H-M   'P 1'
#
loop_
_entity.id
_entity.type
_entity.pdbx_description
1 polymer ?
#
loop_
_entity_poly.entity_id
_entity_poly.type
_entity_poly.pdbx_seq_one_letter_code
_entity_poly.pdbx_strand_id
1 'polypeptide(L)'
;MYPLKPYNDFKPTSNWNTFYYFKNVFDDQMIAQLDQMVYSNYTFSKGRTGVAELGTDTNSYKTNNRDIAYIKPESHSQWLYELLFPLALEANEKVFHFDIDVVTDPIHYVIYPEDGGHLDWHMDVGAFGVNKRKLAMTVQLSDSSNFK
;
A
#
# COMPACT_ATOMS: atom_id res chain seq x y z
N MET A 1 7.62 -20.58 -12.97
CA MET A 1 6.69 -21.12 -11.93
C MET A 1 7.57 -21.51 -10.74
N TYR A 2 7.58 -20.73 -9.66
CA TYR A 2 8.34 -21.08 -8.46
C TYR A 2 7.57 -22.17 -7.70
N PRO A 3 8.24 -23.23 -7.21
CA PRO A 3 7.57 -24.28 -6.46
C PRO A 3 6.99 -23.71 -5.16
N LEU A 4 5.70 -23.91 -4.98
CA LEU A 4 5.01 -23.59 -3.72
C LEU A 4 5.60 -24.51 -2.62
N LYS A 5 6.13 -23.92 -1.56
CA LYS A 5 6.48 -24.67 -0.36
C LYS A 5 5.21 -25.26 0.26
N PRO A 6 5.25 -26.51 0.75
CA PRO A 6 4.08 -27.11 1.39
C PRO A 6 3.67 -26.28 2.62
N TYR A 7 2.38 -26.04 2.75
CA TYR A 7 1.76 -25.26 3.84
C TYR A 7 2.04 -25.81 5.26
N ASN A 8 2.63 -26.98 5.36
CA ASN A 8 2.85 -27.71 6.62
C ASN A 8 4.04 -27.19 7.46
N ASP A 9 4.85 -26.26 6.94
CA ASP A 9 6.01 -25.73 7.68
C ASP A 9 5.69 -24.44 8.47
N PHE A 10 4.43 -23.99 8.46
CA PHE A 10 4.01 -22.83 9.23
C PHE A 10 3.87 -23.20 10.70
N LYS A 11 4.87 -22.87 11.51
CA LYS A 11 4.76 -22.86 12.96
C LYS A 11 4.30 -21.48 13.40
N PRO A 12 3.08 -21.32 13.94
CA PRO A 12 2.67 -20.04 14.51
C PRO A 12 3.62 -19.74 15.68
N THR A 13 4.41 -18.67 15.55
CA THR A 13 5.16 -18.14 16.67
C THR A 13 4.19 -17.45 17.62
N SER A 14 4.36 -17.62 18.92
CA SER A 14 3.48 -17.06 19.97
C SER A 14 3.49 -15.53 20.04
N ASN A 15 4.33 -14.86 19.26
CA ASN A 15 4.43 -13.40 19.18
C ASN A 15 3.88 -12.96 17.82
N TRP A 16 2.59 -12.63 17.80
CA TRP A 16 1.94 -12.01 16.66
C TRP A 16 2.33 -10.54 16.60
N ASN A 17 3.39 -10.22 15.86
CA ASN A 17 3.62 -8.85 15.43
C ASN A 17 2.68 -8.56 14.27
N THR A 18 1.80 -7.60 14.45
CA THR A 18 0.84 -7.18 13.44
C THR A 18 1.42 -6.14 12.48
N PHE A 19 2.61 -5.64 12.77
CA PHE A 19 3.31 -4.64 11.97
C PHE A 19 4.83 -4.77 12.08
N TYR A 20 5.50 -4.26 11.06
CA TYR A 20 6.95 -4.03 11.01
C TYR A 20 7.18 -2.65 10.43
N TYR A 21 8.20 -1.92 10.89
CA TYR A 21 8.43 -0.57 10.41
C TYR A 21 9.92 -0.29 10.20
N PHE A 22 10.17 0.58 9.23
CA PHE A 22 11.48 1.15 8.94
C PHE A 22 11.44 2.65 9.23
N LYS A 23 12.56 3.22 9.67
CA LYS A 23 12.69 4.65 9.92
C LYS A 23 13.66 5.26 8.91
N ASN A 24 13.39 6.52 8.54
CA ASN A 24 14.31 7.33 7.74
C ASN A 24 14.65 6.69 6.38
N VAL A 25 13.69 6.03 5.75
CA VAL A 25 13.86 5.44 4.41
C VAL A 25 13.90 6.53 3.34
N PHE A 26 13.11 7.58 3.51
CA PHE A 26 13.07 8.74 2.63
C PHE A 26 13.71 9.94 3.34
N ASP A 27 14.62 10.62 2.65
CA ASP A 27 15.07 11.95 3.03
C ASP A 27 14.30 13.04 2.25
N ASP A 28 14.50 14.30 2.58
CA ASP A 28 13.79 15.42 1.97
C ASP A 28 14.04 15.51 0.44
N GLN A 29 15.23 15.12 -0.01
CA GLN A 29 15.57 15.12 -1.43
C GLN A 29 14.79 14.03 -2.18
N MET A 30 14.69 12.84 -1.60
CA MET A 30 13.90 11.75 -2.17
C MET A 30 12.41 12.06 -2.20
N ILE A 31 11.90 12.73 -1.17
CA ILE A 31 10.50 13.18 -1.12
C ILE A 31 10.26 14.19 -2.25
N ALA A 32 11.12 15.20 -2.39
CA ALA A 32 11.01 16.19 -3.45
C ALA A 32 11.10 15.56 -4.86
N GLN A 33 11.97 14.58 -5.05
CA GLN A 33 12.07 13.82 -6.29
C GLN A 33 10.80 13.02 -6.59
N LEU A 34 10.24 12.37 -5.58
CA LEU A 34 8.98 11.63 -5.68
C LEU A 34 7.83 12.56 -6.08
N ASP A 35 7.69 13.69 -5.39
CA ASP A 35 6.66 14.69 -5.67
C ASP A 35 6.79 15.20 -7.11
N GLN A 36 7.98 15.62 -7.52
CA GLN A 36 8.22 16.06 -8.89
C GLN A 36 7.85 15.00 -9.92
N MET A 37 8.24 13.75 -9.68
CA MET A 37 7.93 12.64 -10.57
C MET A 37 6.43 12.41 -10.66
N VAL A 38 5.71 12.42 -9.53
CA VAL A 38 4.26 12.19 -9.50
C VAL A 38 3.51 13.31 -10.19
N TYR A 39 3.77 14.56 -9.84
CA TYR A 39 3.08 15.71 -10.43
C TYR A 39 3.37 15.90 -11.93
N SER A 40 4.53 15.44 -12.41
CA SER A 40 4.89 15.55 -13.83
C SER A 40 4.33 14.44 -14.71
N ASN A 41 4.04 13.26 -14.16
CA ASN A 41 3.75 12.08 -14.98
C ASN A 41 2.37 11.45 -14.71
N TYR A 42 1.71 11.80 -13.60
CA TYR A 42 0.47 11.15 -13.21
C TYR A 42 -0.66 12.13 -12.99
N THR A 43 -1.89 11.67 -13.21
CA THR A 43 -3.11 12.43 -12.94
C THR A 43 -3.74 11.94 -11.65
N PHE A 44 -4.25 12.89 -10.86
CA PHE A 44 -4.97 12.58 -9.63
C PHE A 44 -6.45 12.34 -9.90
N SER A 45 -7.02 11.41 -9.16
CA SER A 45 -8.46 11.14 -9.12
C SER A 45 -8.94 11.12 -7.68
N LYS A 46 -10.22 11.41 -7.46
CA LYS A 46 -10.81 11.28 -6.13
C LYS A 46 -10.82 9.83 -5.68
N GLY A 47 -10.35 9.59 -4.46
CA GLY A 47 -10.37 8.27 -3.85
C GLY A 47 -11.81 7.74 -3.72
N ARG A 48 -11.98 6.44 -3.97
CA ARG A 48 -13.25 5.75 -3.81
C ARG A 48 -13.05 4.54 -2.91
N THR A 49 -13.99 4.33 -2.00
CA THR A 49 -14.05 3.10 -1.22
C THR A 49 -15.24 2.30 -1.68
N GLY A 50 -15.00 1.08 -2.14
CA GLY A 50 -16.07 0.14 -2.45
C GLY A 50 -16.69 -0.36 -1.15
N VAL A 51 -17.98 -0.14 -0.96
CA VAL A 51 -18.75 -0.83 0.06
C VAL A 51 -19.40 -2.01 -0.63
N ALA A 52 -18.77 -3.18 -0.56
CA ALA A 52 -19.44 -4.42 -0.92
C ALA A 52 -20.41 -4.74 0.22
N GLU A 53 -21.64 -4.30 0.13
CA GLU A 53 -22.71 -4.87 0.92
C GLU A 53 -22.99 -6.28 0.41
N LEU A 54 -22.82 -7.26 1.30
CA LEU A 54 -23.10 -8.65 1.00
C LEU A 54 -24.57 -8.77 0.56
N GLY A 55 -24.80 -9.03 -0.72
CA GLY A 55 -26.12 -9.37 -1.26
C GLY A 55 -26.84 -8.28 -2.06
N THR A 56 -26.22 -7.16 -2.34
CA THR A 56 -26.77 -6.16 -3.27
C THR A 56 -25.85 -5.97 -4.48
N ASP A 57 -26.41 -6.08 -5.67
CA ASP A 57 -25.72 -5.80 -6.96
C ASP A 57 -25.36 -4.30 -7.15
N THR A 58 -25.54 -3.48 -6.15
CA THR A 58 -25.20 -2.07 -6.19
C THR A 58 -23.77 -1.87 -5.67
N ASN A 59 -22.82 -1.71 -6.60
CA ASN A 59 -21.50 -1.14 -6.32
C ASN A 59 -21.65 0.31 -5.84
N SER A 60 -22.05 0.51 -4.59
CA SER A 60 -22.08 1.84 -3.99
C SER A 60 -20.65 2.22 -3.59
N TYR A 61 -20.03 3.07 -4.39
CA TYR A 61 -18.75 3.68 -4.05
C TYR A 61 -19.01 4.95 -3.27
N LYS A 62 -18.47 5.04 -2.04
CA LYS A 62 -18.36 6.31 -1.34
C LYS A 62 -17.11 7.03 -1.82
N THR A 63 -17.26 8.27 -2.27
CA THR A 63 -16.12 9.13 -2.57
C THR A 63 -15.51 9.60 -1.26
N ASN A 64 -14.22 9.33 -1.08
CA ASN A 64 -13.46 9.83 0.07
C ASN A 64 -12.82 11.17 -0.30
N ASN A 65 -12.71 12.07 0.67
CA ASN A 65 -12.02 13.35 0.46
C ASN A 65 -10.51 13.15 0.48
N ARG A 66 -9.98 12.50 -0.56
CA ARG A 66 -8.55 12.30 -0.80
C ARG A 66 -8.30 12.24 -2.29
N ASP A 67 -7.13 12.68 -2.71
CA ASP A 67 -6.68 12.58 -4.09
C ASP A 67 -5.66 11.44 -4.22
N ILE A 68 -5.77 10.64 -5.28
CA ILE A 68 -4.91 9.48 -5.51
C ILE A 68 -4.33 9.52 -6.91
N ALA A 69 -3.02 9.37 -7.00
CA ALA A 69 -2.31 9.03 -8.22
C ALA A 69 -1.81 7.57 -8.14
N TYR A 70 -2.00 6.82 -9.22
CA TYR A 70 -1.60 5.41 -9.32
C TYR A 70 -0.29 5.30 -10.07
N ILE A 71 0.79 5.08 -9.33
CA ILE A 71 2.14 4.95 -9.89
C ILE A 71 2.35 3.52 -10.34
N LYS A 72 2.51 3.32 -11.66
CA LYS A 72 2.83 2.03 -12.25
C LYS A 72 4.35 1.85 -12.35
N PRO A 73 4.86 0.60 -12.49
CA PRO A 73 6.28 0.36 -12.66
C PRO A 73 6.71 0.71 -14.10
N GLU A 74 7.08 1.96 -14.32
CA GLU A 74 7.56 2.55 -15.57
C GLU A 74 9.00 3.05 -15.39
N SER A 75 9.70 3.39 -16.46
CA SER A 75 11.13 3.75 -16.39
C SER A 75 11.43 4.90 -15.42
N HIS A 76 10.53 5.88 -15.31
CA HIS A 76 10.70 7.02 -14.41
C HIS A 76 10.33 6.73 -12.94
N SER A 77 9.56 5.67 -12.68
CA SER A 77 9.11 5.27 -11.34
C SER A 77 9.74 3.98 -10.84
N GLN A 78 10.55 3.32 -11.65
CA GLN A 78 11.18 2.04 -11.34
C GLN A 78 11.97 2.07 -10.03
N TRP A 79 12.72 3.16 -9.80
CA TRP A 79 13.52 3.37 -8.59
C TRP A 79 12.69 3.25 -7.30
N LEU A 80 11.43 3.68 -7.33
CA LEU A 80 10.55 3.62 -6.17
C LEU A 80 10.18 2.17 -5.84
N TYR A 81 9.93 1.37 -6.85
CA TYR A 81 9.69 -0.07 -6.68
C TYR A 81 10.94 -0.80 -6.17
N GLU A 82 12.11 -0.47 -6.72
CA GLU A 82 13.40 -1.02 -6.30
C GLU A 82 13.77 -0.64 -4.87
N LEU A 83 13.31 0.51 -4.39
CA LEU A 83 13.47 0.92 -3.00
C LEU A 83 12.52 0.18 -2.06
N LEU A 84 11.22 0.16 -2.38
CA LEU A 84 10.18 -0.29 -1.44
C LEU A 84 10.04 -1.82 -1.39
N PHE A 85 10.26 -2.49 -2.50
CA PHE A 85 10.04 -3.93 -2.59
C PHE A 85 10.95 -4.75 -1.68
N PRO A 86 12.28 -4.50 -1.64
CA PRO A 86 13.17 -5.18 -0.72
C PRO A 86 12.77 -5.02 0.74
N LEU A 87 12.23 -3.84 1.12
CA LEU A 87 11.76 -3.60 2.49
C LEU A 87 10.54 -4.46 2.82
N ALA A 88 9.59 -4.59 1.89
CA ALA A 88 8.44 -5.48 2.09
C ALA A 88 8.88 -6.95 2.24
N LEU A 89 9.84 -7.39 1.42
CA LEU A 89 10.39 -8.75 1.50
C LEU A 89 11.13 -8.98 2.82
N GLU A 90 11.92 -8.01 3.28
CA GLU A 90 12.62 -8.07 4.56
C GLU A 90 11.63 -8.18 5.74
N ALA A 91 10.58 -7.35 5.74
CA ALA A 91 9.55 -7.40 6.76
C ALA A 91 8.81 -8.75 6.75
N ASN A 92 8.54 -9.27 5.56
CA ASN A 92 7.91 -10.57 5.41
C ASN A 92 8.80 -11.71 5.93
N GLU A 93 10.08 -11.70 5.60
CA GLU A 93 11.03 -12.70 6.06
C GLU A 93 11.18 -12.70 7.59
N LYS A 94 11.24 -11.49 8.19
CA LYS A 94 11.46 -11.35 9.63
C LYS A 94 10.22 -11.62 10.49
N VAL A 95 9.02 -11.33 9.98
CA VAL A 95 7.83 -11.25 10.83
C VAL A 95 6.65 -12.03 10.29
N PHE A 96 6.27 -11.82 9.02
CA PHE A 96 4.96 -12.29 8.54
C PHE A 96 5.00 -13.69 7.94
N HIS A 97 6.09 -14.07 7.30
CA HIS A 97 6.35 -15.39 6.69
C HIS A 97 5.28 -15.86 5.69
N PHE A 98 4.66 -14.91 4.98
CA PHE A 98 3.74 -15.25 3.91
C PHE A 98 4.50 -15.73 2.67
N ASP A 99 3.87 -16.61 1.91
CA ASP A 99 4.31 -16.95 0.56
C ASP A 99 3.80 -15.82 -0.38
N ILE A 100 4.70 -14.90 -0.73
CA ILE A 100 4.44 -13.77 -1.63
C ILE A 100 5.25 -13.90 -2.90
N ASP A 101 4.59 -13.75 -4.03
CA ASP A 101 5.15 -13.96 -5.37
C ASP A 101 5.11 -12.71 -6.25
N VAL A 102 4.19 -11.78 -5.98
CA VAL A 102 3.95 -10.65 -6.88
C VAL A 102 3.38 -9.43 -6.15
N VAL A 103 3.67 -8.24 -6.69
CA VAL A 103 2.90 -7.02 -6.41
C VAL A 103 1.70 -6.97 -7.33
N THR A 104 0.53 -6.89 -6.74
CA THR A 104 -0.72 -6.93 -7.48
C THR A 104 -1.20 -5.54 -7.88
N ASP A 105 -0.83 -4.52 -7.13
CA ASP A 105 -1.38 -3.18 -7.27
C ASP A 105 -0.28 -2.15 -7.57
N PRO A 106 -0.59 -1.10 -8.33
CA PRO A 106 0.30 0.05 -8.45
C PRO A 106 0.49 0.70 -7.08
N ILE A 107 1.60 1.43 -6.90
CA ILE A 107 1.80 2.24 -5.71
C ILE A 107 0.80 3.40 -5.74
N HIS A 108 0.10 3.62 -4.64
CA HIS A 108 -0.83 4.74 -4.48
C HIS A 108 -0.09 5.91 -3.83
N TYR A 109 0.02 7.03 -4.54
CA TYR A 109 0.40 8.30 -3.95
C TYR A 109 -0.88 9.02 -3.52
N VAL A 110 -1.05 9.23 -2.21
CA VAL A 110 -2.31 9.70 -1.63
C VAL A 110 -2.13 11.03 -0.96
N ILE A 111 -2.99 11.98 -1.29
CA ILE A 111 -3.06 13.29 -0.64
C ILE A 111 -4.35 13.38 0.15
N TYR A 112 -4.24 13.58 1.46
CA TYR A 112 -5.35 13.93 2.32
C TYR A 112 -5.36 15.44 2.49
N PRO A 113 -6.50 16.11 2.22
CA PRO A 113 -6.60 17.55 2.40
C PRO A 113 -6.67 17.91 3.90
N GLU A 114 -6.27 19.15 4.21
CA GLU A 114 -6.26 19.67 5.58
C GLU A 114 -7.65 19.76 6.23
N ASP A 115 -8.71 19.83 5.41
CA ASP A 115 -10.11 19.95 5.85
C ASP A 115 -10.75 18.61 6.25
N GLY A 116 -9.98 17.54 6.41
CA GLY A 116 -10.44 16.32 7.07
C GLY A 116 -10.72 15.13 6.17
N GLY A 117 -9.91 14.92 5.14
CA GLY A 117 -9.91 13.64 4.44
C GLY A 117 -9.47 12.49 5.36
N HIS A 118 -10.24 11.42 5.44
CA HIS A 118 -9.88 10.24 6.21
C HIS A 118 -10.36 8.97 5.52
N LEU A 119 -9.81 7.86 5.95
CA LEU A 119 -10.27 6.53 5.60
C LEU A 119 -10.52 5.76 6.90
N ASP A 120 -11.76 5.30 7.06
CA ASP A 120 -12.14 4.52 8.24
C ASP A 120 -11.39 3.18 8.30
N TRP A 121 -11.43 2.56 9.47
CA TRP A 121 -10.90 1.21 9.66
C TRP A 121 -11.48 0.25 8.63
N HIS A 122 -10.62 -0.40 7.90
CA HIS A 122 -10.99 -1.34 6.84
C HIS A 122 -9.94 -2.45 6.73
N MET A 123 -10.29 -3.47 6.01
CA MET A 123 -9.35 -4.50 5.57
C MET A 123 -9.00 -4.26 4.10
N ASP A 124 -7.73 -4.34 3.77
CA ASP A 124 -7.26 -4.24 2.38
C ASP A 124 -7.58 -5.50 1.56
N VAL A 125 -8.13 -6.51 2.19
CA VAL A 125 -8.57 -7.75 1.56
C VAL A 125 -10.05 -7.65 1.20
N GLY A 126 -10.38 -7.97 -0.05
CA GLY A 126 -11.76 -7.91 -0.55
C GLY A 126 -12.09 -9.06 -1.50
N ALA A 127 -13.25 -8.97 -2.14
CA ALA A 127 -13.66 -9.88 -3.21
C ALA A 127 -12.95 -9.55 -4.55
N PHE A 128 -13.02 -10.46 -5.52
CA PHE A 128 -12.65 -10.20 -6.92
C PHE A 128 -11.18 -9.76 -7.17
N GLY A 129 -10.21 -10.60 -6.75
CA GLY A 129 -8.80 -10.42 -7.07
C GLY A 129 -7.97 -9.72 -6.00
N VAL A 130 -8.59 -8.91 -5.12
CA VAL A 130 -7.91 -8.32 -3.95
C VAL A 130 -7.88 -9.26 -2.73
N ASN A 131 -8.48 -10.44 -2.83
CA ASN A 131 -8.44 -11.48 -1.81
C ASN A 131 -7.06 -12.15 -1.65
N LYS A 132 -6.14 -11.91 -2.58
CA LYS A 132 -4.78 -12.44 -2.55
C LYS A 132 -3.78 -11.54 -1.83
N ARG A 133 -4.16 -10.31 -1.48
CA ARG A 133 -3.29 -9.41 -0.75
C ARG A 133 -2.90 -9.99 0.62
N LYS A 134 -1.63 -10.02 0.92
CA LYS A 134 -1.08 -10.56 2.17
C LYS A 134 -0.42 -9.46 3.01
N LEU A 135 0.23 -8.51 2.35
CA LEU A 135 0.89 -7.38 2.99
C LEU A 135 0.35 -6.07 2.39
N ALA A 136 0.20 -5.08 3.23
CA ALA A 136 0.04 -3.68 2.86
C ALA A 136 1.21 -2.90 3.45
N MET A 137 1.76 -1.95 2.67
CA MET A 137 2.81 -1.05 3.11
C MET A 137 2.31 0.37 3.02
N THR A 138 2.52 1.15 4.07
CA THR A 138 2.26 2.59 4.08
C THR A 138 3.58 3.33 4.30
N VAL A 139 3.83 4.34 3.50
CA VAL A 139 4.98 5.25 3.64
C VAL A 139 4.45 6.61 4.03
N GLN A 140 4.88 7.10 5.20
CA GLN A 140 4.53 8.43 5.68
C GLN A 140 5.54 9.43 5.13
N LEU A 141 5.08 10.34 4.27
CA LEU A 141 5.91 11.34 3.60
C LEU A 141 5.82 12.73 4.26
N SER A 142 4.68 13.04 4.86
CA SER A 142 4.50 14.33 5.54
C SER A 142 5.12 14.33 6.93
N ASP A 143 5.55 15.50 7.39
CA ASP A 143 6.03 15.70 8.76
C ASP A 143 4.94 15.37 9.79
N SER A 144 5.34 14.80 10.92
CA SER A 144 4.41 14.40 12.00
C SER A 144 3.64 15.58 12.60
N SER A 145 4.14 16.80 12.51
CA SER A 145 3.44 18.02 12.93
C SER A 145 2.20 18.35 12.10
N ASN A 146 2.10 17.79 10.89
CA ASN A 146 0.97 17.98 9.99
C ASN A 146 -0.22 17.04 10.28
N PHE A 147 -0.08 16.15 11.28
CA PHE A 147 -1.16 15.24 11.69
C PHE A 147 -1.80 15.74 13.00
N LYS A 148 -3.11 15.68 13.03
CA LYS A 148 -3.92 15.98 14.22
C LYS A 148 -4.50 14.70 14.78
#